data_898ec5eb7f8e77a347def0e601def590
#
_entry.id   898ec5eb7f8e77a347def0e601def590
#
_cell.length_a   1.000
_cell.length_b   1.000
_cell.length_c   1.000
_cell.angle_alpha   90.00
_cell.angle_beta   90.00
_cell.angle_gamma   90.00
#
_symmetry.space_group_name_H-M   'P 1'
#
loop_
_entity.id
_entity.type
_entity.pdbx_description
1 polymer ?
#
loop_
_entity_poly.entity_id
_entity_poly.type
_entity_poly.pdbx_seq_one_letter_code
_entity_poly.pdbx_strand_id
1 'polypeptide(L)'
;MPTYHITHSHSAVNCFGAPNRDDEMSSLWEQIGPNAEENNVDIKFFKICPSEHIFFLLVEAEDYSNVEKTIGQCKKTGDFTVTPVMEQTFF
;
A
#
# COMPACT_ATOMS: atom_id res chain seq x y z
N MET A 1 -12.99 1.55 13.50
CA MET A 1 -12.12 2.40 12.67
C MET A 1 -12.49 2.24 11.20
N PRO A 2 -12.46 3.33 10.42
CA PRO A 2 -12.66 3.22 8.97
C PRO A 2 -11.65 2.29 8.31
N THR A 3 -12.09 1.66 7.24
CA THR A 3 -11.29 0.72 6.46
C THR A 3 -11.00 1.32 5.09
N TYR A 4 -9.78 1.15 4.62
CA TYR A 4 -9.35 1.67 3.32
C TYR A 4 -8.73 0.55 2.51
N HIS A 5 -9.12 0.46 1.25
CA HIS A 5 -8.51 -0.44 0.28
C HIS A 5 -7.52 0.35 -0.54
N ILE A 6 -6.27 -0.09 -0.55
CA ILE A 6 -5.20 0.59 -1.25
C ILE A 6 -4.75 -0.28 -2.42
N THR A 7 -4.69 0.33 -3.59
CA THR A 7 -4.13 -0.32 -4.79
C THR A 7 -2.94 0.50 -5.26
N HIS A 8 -1.83 -0.19 -5.51
CA HIS A 8 -0.64 0.43 -6.09
C HIS A 8 -0.33 -0.24 -7.41
N SER A 9 0.04 0.54 -8.40
CA SER A 9 0.48 0.02 -9.68
C SER A 9 1.70 0.78 -10.20
N HIS A 10 2.55 0.08 -10.95
CA HIS A 10 3.68 0.66 -11.65
C HIS A 10 3.89 -0.11 -12.95
N SER A 11 4.54 0.53 -13.91
CA SER A 11 4.81 -0.12 -15.20
C SER A 11 5.93 -1.16 -15.06
N ALA A 12 5.99 -2.08 -16.02
CA ALA A 12 7.07 -3.07 -16.06
C ALA A 12 8.46 -2.41 -16.17
N VAL A 13 8.53 -1.30 -16.88
CA VAL A 13 9.80 -0.55 -17.03
C VAL A 13 10.28 0.02 -15.70
N ASN A 14 9.35 0.43 -14.84
CA ASN A 14 9.67 1.03 -13.55
C ASN A 14 9.59 0.02 -12.40
N CYS A 15 9.46 -1.26 -12.71
CA CYS A 15 9.38 -2.30 -11.70
C CYS A 15 10.69 -2.36 -10.91
N PHE A 16 10.58 -2.37 -9.58
CA PHE A 16 11.71 -2.42 -8.68
C PHE A 16 11.97 -3.82 -8.09
N GLY A 17 11.16 -4.80 -8.51
CA GLY A 17 11.34 -6.20 -8.13
C GLY A 17 12.24 -6.95 -9.11
N ALA A 18 12.41 -8.25 -8.86
CA ALA A 18 13.18 -9.09 -9.77
C ALA A 18 12.53 -9.14 -11.16
N PRO A 19 13.31 -9.18 -12.25
CA PRO A 19 14.77 -9.25 -12.30
C PRO A 19 15.48 -7.90 -12.18
N ASN A 20 14.75 -6.76 -12.25
CA ASN A 20 15.32 -5.41 -12.26
C ASN A 20 15.28 -4.80 -10.86
N ARG A 21 15.78 -5.51 -9.88
CA ARG A 21 15.71 -5.10 -8.49
C ARG A 21 16.32 -3.72 -8.25
N ASP A 22 15.55 -2.86 -7.58
CA ASP A 22 15.99 -1.55 -7.12
C ASP A 22 15.89 -1.53 -5.59
N ASP A 23 17.03 -1.59 -4.93
CA ASP A 23 17.08 -1.68 -3.47
C ASP A 23 16.58 -0.39 -2.79
N GLU A 24 16.76 0.76 -3.40
CA GLU A 24 16.26 2.02 -2.86
C GLU A 24 14.73 2.03 -2.84
N MET A 25 14.10 1.65 -3.94
CA MET A 25 12.64 1.58 -4.02
C MET A 25 12.09 0.50 -3.08
N SER A 26 12.75 -0.66 -3.03
CA SER A 26 12.34 -1.74 -2.14
C SER A 26 12.40 -1.32 -0.68
N SER A 27 13.41 -0.55 -0.29
CA SER A 27 13.54 -0.09 1.09
C SER A 27 12.43 0.87 1.49
N LEU A 28 11.87 1.64 0.56
CA LEU A 28 10.72 2.49 0.84
C LEU A 28 9.50 1.65 1.23
N TRP A 29 9.29 0.53 0.55
CA TRP A 29 8.19 -0.38 0.87
C TRP A 29 8.40 -1.07 2.23
N GLU A 30 9.64 -1.32 2.61
CA GLU A 30 9.96 -1.87 3.94
C GLU A 30 9.57 -0.91 5.05
N GLN A 31 9.42 0.39 4.79
CA GLN A 31 9.01 1.39 5.77
C GLN A 31 7.50 1.37 6.05
N ILE A 32 6.72 0.71 5.21
CA ILE A 32 5.25 0.65 5.39
C ILE A 32 4.87 0.11 6.77
N GLY A 33 5.49 -0.98 7.20
CA GLY A 33 5.21 -1.57 8.50
C GLY A 33 5.50 -0.63 9.67
N PRO A 34 6.74 -0.09 9.79
CA PRO A 34 7.05 0.90 10.82
C PRO A 34 6.19 2.16 10.75
N ASN A 35 5.90 2.67 9.55
CA ASN A 35 5.04 3.83 9.38
C ASN A 35 3.61 3.55 9.86
N ALA A 36 3.08 2.38 9.55
CA ALA A 36 1.75 1.97 10.00
C ALA A 36 1.68 1.94 11.53
N GLU A 37 2.68 1.35 12.15
CA GLU A 37 2.75 1.27 13.61
C GLU A 37 2.81 2.66 14.24
N GLU A 38 3.64 3.55 13.69
CA GLU A 38 3.79 4.91 14.20
C GLU A 38 2.50 5.73 14.06
N ASN A 39 1.73 5.48 13.02
CA ASN A 39 0.50 6.23 12.74
C ASN A 39 -0.79 5.50 13.14
N ASN A 40 -0.68 4.43 13.90
CA ASN A 40 -1.80 3.64 14.40
C ASN A 40 -2.68 3.10 13.25
N VAL A 41 -2.03 2.66 12.19
CA VAL A 41 -2.69 2.01 11.05
C VAL A 41 -2.52 0.50 11.19
N ASP A 42 -3.63 -0.23 11.12
CA ASP A 42 -3.64 -1.69 11.20
C ASP A 42 -3.71 -2.26 9.78
N ILE A 43 -2.64 -2.92 9.35
CA ILE A 43 -2.60 -3.54 8.03
C ILE A 43 -3.24 -4.92 8.13
N LYS A 44 -4.39 -5.10 7.48
CA LYS A 44 -5.14 -6.35 7.50
C LYS A 44 -4.55 -7.37 6.53
N PHE A 45 -4.18 -6.92 5.34
CA PHE A 45 -3.41 -7.75 4.42
C PHE A 45 -2.57 -6.89 3.50
N PHE A 46 -1.54 -7.51 2.96
CA PHE A 46 -0.70 -6.95 1.92
C PHE A 46 -0.43 -8.09 0.94
N LYS A 47 -1.01 -8.00 -0.24
CA LYS A 47 -0.86 -9.02 -1.27
C LYS A 47 -0.46 -8.37 -2.57
N ILE A 48 0.27 -9.09 -3.40
CA ILE A 48 0.74 -8.56 -4.67
C ILE A 48 0.41 -9.52 -5.82
N CYS A 49 0.22 -8.94 -6.99
CA CYS A 49 0.17 -9.68 -8.24
C CYS A 49 1.41 -9.30 -9.05
N PRO A 50 2.46 -10.12 -9.04
CA PRO A 50 3.70 -9.78 -9.74
C PRO A 50 3.53 -9.63 -11.23
N SER A 51 2.66 -10.44 -11.84
CA SER A 51 2.43 -10.42 -13.29
C SER A 51 1.83 -9.12 -13.78
N GLU A 52 0.99 -8.50 -12.95
CA GLU A 52 0.30 -7.25 -13.29
C GLU A 52 0.98 -6.02 -12.70
N HIS A 53 2.00 -6.21 -11.87
CA HIS A 53 2.68 -5.12 -11.16
C HIS A 53 1.71 -4.32 -10.30
N ILE A 54 0.80 -5.02 -9.60
CA ILE A 54 -0.20 -4.41 -8.74
C ILE A 54 -0.04 -4.94 -7.31
N PHE A 55 -0.10 -4.02 -6.35
CA PHE A 55 -0.09 -4.35 -4.94
C PHE A 55 -1.45 -3.99 -4.34
N PHE A 56 -1.91 -4.81 -3.40
CA PHE A 56 -3.20 -4.64 -2.74
C PHE A 56 -2.98 -4.62 -1.23
N LEU A 57 -3.51 -3.60 -0.55
CA LEU A 57 -3.49 -3.52 0.89
C LEU A 57 -4.91 -3.23 1.39
N LEU A 58 -5.23 -3.81 2.55
CA LEU A 58 -6.43 -3.43 3.29
C LEU A 58 -5.97 -2.96 4.66
N VAL A 59 -6.35 -1.75 5.03
CA VAL A 59 -5.90 -1.16 6.29
C VAL A 59 -7.06 -0.54 7.05
N GLU A 60 -6.92 -0.50 8.38
CA GLU A 60 -7.83 0.25 9.23
C GLU A 60 -7.07 1.43 9.83
N ALA A 61 -7.67 2.61 9.83
CA ALA A 61 -7.07 3.82 10.35
C ALA A 61 -8.15 4.78 10.83
N GLU A 62 -7.79 5.68 11.76
CA GLU A 62 -8.73 6.69 12.26
C GLU A 62 -9.20 7.61 11.15
N ASP A 63 -8.31 8.04 10.29
CA ASP A 63 -8.67 8.87 9.16
C ASP A 63 -7.68 8.70 7.99
N TYR A 64 -8.03 9.33 6.88
CA TYR A 64 -7.26 9.25 5.65
C TYR A 64 -5.83 9.78 5.82
N SER A 65 -5.63 10.80 6.64
CA SER A 65 -4.30 11.38 6.80
C SER A 65 -3.30 10.37 7.39
N ASN A 66 -3.78 9.48 8.26
CA ASN A 66 -2.94 8.42 8.81
C ASN A 66 -2.52 7.42 7.75
N VAL A 67 -3.41 7.12 6.80
CA VAL A 67 -3.10 6.26 5.65
C VAL A 67 -2.03 6.91 4.78
N GLU A 68 -2.16 8.20 4.50
CA GLU A 68 -1.19 8.94 3.69
C GLU A 68 0.19 8.95 4.33
N LYS A 69 0.26 9.14 5.63
CA LYS A 69 1.54 9.09 6.37
C LYS A 69 2.16 7.70 6.32
N THR A 70 1.33 6.67 6.33
CA THR A 70 1.80 5.29 6.23
C THR A 70 2.40 5.00 4.86
N ILE A 71 1.75 5.44 3.80
CA ILE A 71 2.27 5.29 2.44
C ILE A 71 3.59 6.07 2.29
N GLY A 72 3.60 7.31 2.77
CA GLY A 72 4.82 8.12 2.83
C GLY A 72 5.54 8.22 1.50
N GLN A 73 6.82 7.89 1.50
CA GLN A 73 7.69 8.00 0.33
C GLN A 73 7.41 6.93 -0.74
N CYS A 74 6.61 5.91 -0.43
CA CYS A 74 6.25 4.89 -1.42
C CYS A 74 5.52 5.49 -2.62
N LYS A 75 4.96 6.68 -2.50
CA LYS A 75 4.36 7.39 -3.63
C LYS A 75 5.31 7.60 -4.80
N LYS A 76 6.61 7.58 -4.53
CA LYS A 76 7.64 7.72 -5.58
C LYS A 76 7.72 6.48 -6.47
N THR A 77 7.15 5.36 -6.05
CA THR A 77 7.33 4.08 -6.74
C THR A 77 6.23 3.80 -7.77
N GLY A 78 5.18 4.60 -7.83
CA GLY A 78 4.10 4.41 -8.80
C GLY A 78 2.81 5.07 -8.34
N ASP A 79 1.69 4.61 -8.90
CA ASP A 79 0.38 5.17 -8.66
C ASP A 79 -0.29 4.51 -7.47
N PHE A 80 -1.01 5.30 -6.68
CA PHE A 80 -1.79 4.80 -5.55
C PHE A 80 -3.24 5.23 -5.68
N THR A 81 -4.15 4.30 -5.38
CA THR A 81 -5.57 4.58 -5.22
C THR A 81 -5.97 4.14 -3.82
N VAL A 82 -6.50 5.06 -3.03
CA VAL A 82 -6.94 4.79 -1.67
C VAL A 82 -8.46 4.96 -1.62
N THR A 83 -9.17 3.88 -1.38
CA THR A 83 -10.63 3.84 -1.43
C THR A 83 -11.20 3.47 -0.08
N PRO A 84 -12.00 4.36 0.55
CA PRO A 84 -12.73 3.99 1.76
C PRO A 84 -13.72 2.87 1.41
N VAL A 85 -13.77 1.84 2.23
CA VAL A 85 -14.67 0.71 2.01
C VAL A 85 -15.40 0.38 3.30
N MET A 86 -16.54 -0.27 3.18
CA MET A 86 -17.33 -0.70 4.31
C MET A 86 -17.86 -2.10 4.06
N GLU A 87 -18.13 -2.82 5.13
CA GLU A 87 -18.75 -4.12 4.99
C GLU A 87 -20.19 -4.00 4.51
N GLN A 88 -20.64 -5.02 3.79
CA GLN A 88 -21.99 -5.14 3.33
C GLN A 88 -22.54 -6.51 3.74
N THR A 89 -23.79 -6.54 4.15
CA THR A 89 -24.42 -7.73 4.72
C THR A 89 -25.61 -8.23 3.89
N PHE A 90 -25.46 -8.23 2.57
CA PHE A 90 -26.50 -8.77 1.69
C PHE A 90 -26.69 -10.28 1.85
N PHE A 91 -25.71 -10.95 2.38
CA PHE A 91 -25.74 -12.42 2.50
C PHE A 91 -25.02 -12.91 3.74
#